data_bcfd1aaa71ac0085a48973cb674c86c2
#
_entry.id   bcfd1aaa71ac0085a48973cb674c86c2
#
_cell.length_a   1.000
_cell.length_b   1.000
_cell.length_c   1.000
_cell.angle_alpha   90.00
_cell.angle_beta   90.00
_cell.angle_gamma   90.00
#
_symmetry.space_group_name_H-M   'P 1'
#
loop_
_entity.id
_entity.type
_entity.pdbx_description
1 polymer ?
#
loop_
_entity_poly.entity_id
_entity_poly.type
_entity_poly.pdbx_seq_one_letter_code
_entity_poly.pdbx_strand_id
1 'polypeptide(L)'
;MKKNALEQEEAFRDYALQENLWKVLLRTGTPLAFYQALNTLYKMLDSLMASHINAEAVSAVAYLSQINITVSAIGMGLSMGSSLKISEAYGAGDYGLVKQRVSNLFAMVGILDIILLSCIPFTGFLLKAARTPEELIAIGSTYFNIELAGLAVAFFNNAYIAVERSRGNTKRIFRLNMIVIVLKLAFTAFFVYVLESGITMIAIASVISQAVLMVIGLKNLSQKGSSFGFSMGNVCLHSKAVAPLLKISFPLIVEKAAFSAGKVIVNSMCSAYGSLTVGALGICNNITGIFSNAQSGYQEGCAAIISQNLGAGKPARALEAFKKIFVINLLFGSAGLIISLLSIDTLSYLYASSSHGLNAEFRDIIRNIFRYDALGTIVPWGIGASVMAFMYGLGKTRKILFINVCRLFLFRILLLWILQRFTSLGSESVGIVMMARNSLTAVLSCILVIFDIRSFCRENHLTSGKCRISDE
;
A
#
# COMPACT_ATOMS: atom_id res chain seq x y z
N MET A 1 15.85 -29.06 19.25
CA MET A 1 16.84 -27.96 19.18
C MET A 1 16.23 -26.78 18.38
N LYS A 2 16.17 -25.56 18.94
CA LYS A 2 15.78 -24.36 18.16
C LYS A 2 16.91 -24.09 17.18
N LYS A 3 16.63 -24.17 15.87
CA LYS A 3 17.58 -23.74 14.82
C LYS A 3 18.07 -22.31 15.10
N ASN A 4 19.36 -22.05 14.92
CA ASN A 4 19.90 -20.70 15.00
C ASN A 4 19.17 -19.78 14.00
N ALA A 5 19.07 -18.48 14.30
CA ALA A 5 18.36 -17.51 13.44
C ALA A 5 18.91 -17.53 11.99
N LEU A 6 20.22 -17.66 11.84
CA LEU A 6 20.87 -17.74 10.53
C LEU A 6 20.47 -19.02 9.76
N GLU A 7 20.42 -20.19 10.40
CA GLU A 7 19.97 -21.43 9.76
C GLU A 7 18.52 -21.35 9.25
N GLN A 8 17.65 -20.61 9.96
CA GLN A 8 16.26 -20.39 9.52
C GLN A 8 16.22 -19.45 8.31
N GLU A 9 17.07 -18.43 8.28
CA GLU A 9 17.21 -17.49 7.17
C GLU A 9 17.72 -18.23 5.92
N GLU A 10 18.77 -19.03 6.05
CA GLU A 10 19.30 -19.88 4.97
C GLU A 10 18.27 -20.85 4.43
N ALA A 11 17.57 -21.56 5.31
CA ALA A 11 16.54 -22.51 4.91
C ALA A 11 15.39 -21.84 4.15
N PHE A 12 15.00 -20.61 4.52
CA PHE A 12 13.99 -19.89 3.76
C PHE A 12 14.52 -19.39 2.41
N ARG A 13 15.75 -18.89 2.36
CA ARG A 13 16.41 -18.49 1.10
C ARG A 13 16.43 -19.67 0.12
N ASP A 14 16.87 -20.84 0.57
CA ASP A 14 16.90 -22.05 -0.27
C ASP A 14 15.51 -22.47 -0.72
N TYR A 15 14.53 -22.41 0.18
CA TYR A 15 13.13 -22.62 -0.17
C TYR A 15 12.67 -21.66 -1.28
N ALA A 16 12.95 -20.36 -1.17
CA ALA A 16 12.55 -19.37 -2.15
C ALA A 16 13.24 -19.54 -3.50
N LEU A 17 14.49 -20.06 -3.51
CA LEU A 17 15.31 -20.21 -4.70
C LEU A 17 15.22 -21.59 -5.37
N GLN A 18 14.68 -22.62 -4.72
CA GLN A 18 14.72 -24.00 -5.23
C GLN A 18 13.32 -24.66 -5.28
N GLU A 19 12.42 -24.33 -4.33
CA GLU A 19 11.10 -24.99 -4.26
C GLU A 19 10.19 -24.53 -5.40
N ASN A 20 9.12 -25.27 -5.66
CA ASN A 20 8.11 -24.95 -6.67
C ASN A 20 7.58 -23.51 -6.47
N LEU A 21 7.65 -22.69 -7.52
CA LEU A 21 7.30 -21.27 -7.45
C LEU A 21 5.83 -21.03 -7.08
N TRP A 22 4.90 -21.89 -7.44
CA TRP A 22 3.51 -21.77 -7.00
C TRP A 22 3.42 -21.81 -5.47
N LYS A 23 4.10 -22.76 -4.82
CA LYS A 23 4.14 -22.87 -3.36
C LYS A 23 4.81 -21.64 -2.74
N VAL A 24 5.92 -21.17 -3.33
CA VAL A 24 6.66 -20.00 -2.83
C VAL A 24 5.79 -18.75 -2.91
N LEU A 25 5.18 -18.48 -4.07
CA LEU A 25 4.37 -17.28 -4.30
C LEU A 25 3.08 -17.27 -3.47
N LEU A 26 2.40 -18.41 -3.34
CA LEU A 26 1.23 -18.54 -2.48
C LEU A 26 1.60 -18.40 -1.00
N ARG A 27 2.68 -19.02 -0.55
CA ARG A 27 3.13 -18.93 0.84
C ARG A 27 3.52 -17.51 1.25
N THR A 28 4.12 -16.74 0.32
CA THR A 28 4.56 -15.37 0.60
C THR A 28 3.49 -14.33 0.30
N GLY A 29 2.72 -14.49 -0.77
CA GLY A 29 1.72 -13.52 -1.20
C GLY A 29 0.40 -13.60 -0.43
N THR A 30 -0.11 -14.82 -0.16
CA THR A 30 -1.42 -15.00 0.47
C THR A 30 -1.56 -14.31 1.84
N PRO A 31 -0.59 -14.41 2.79
CA PRO A 31 -0.71 -13.69 4.06
C PRO A 31 -0.76 -12.18 3.89
N LEU A 32 0.00 -11.63 2.93
CA LEU A 32 -0.02 -10.18 2.64
C LEU A 32 -1.32 -9.76 1.97
N ALA A 33 -1.86 -10.57 1.05
CA ALA A 33 -3.15 -10.33 0.41
C ALA A 33 -4.28 -10.27 1.45
N PHE A 34 -4.35 -11.24 2.35
CA PHE A 34 -5.32 -11.24 3.45
C PHE A 34 -5.14 -10.05 4.39
N TYR A 35 -3.91 -9.71 4.75
CA TYR A 35 -3.64 -8.52 5.55
C TYR A 35 -4.16 -7.25 4.88
N GLN A 36 -3.88 -7.05 3.60
CA GLN A 36 -4.31 -5.87 2.87
C GLN A 36 -5.84 -5.79 2.72
N ALA A 37 -6.50 -6.92 2.46
CA ALA A 37 -7.97 -6.99 2.41
C ALA A 37 -8.60 -6.64 3.78
N LEU A 38 -8.11 -7.24 4.86
CA LEU A 38 -8.59 -7.00 6.22
C LEU A 38 -8.29 -5.58 6.69
N ASN A 39 -7.17 -4.99 6.29
CA ASN A 39 -6.86 -3.59 6.57
C ASN A 39 -7.86 -2.62 5.90
N THR A 40 -8.42 -3.01 4.75
CA THR A 40 -9.49 -2.23 4.10
C THR A 40 -10.79 -2.32 4.91
N LEU A 41 -11.20 -3.52 5.29
CA LEU A 41 -12.38 -3.73 6.14
C LEU A 41 -12.26 -3.00 7.49
N TYR A 42 -11.08 -3.10 8.10
CA TYR A 42 -10.80 -2.39 9.34
C TYR A 42 -10.98 -0.88 9.21
N LYS A 43 -10.46 -0.25 8.15
CA LYS A 43 -10.62 1.21 7.93
C LYS A 43 -12.09 1.61 7.77
N MET A 44 -12.91 0.74 7.19
CA MET A 44 -14.35 0.96 7.09
C MET A 44 -15.00 0.96 8.49
N LEU A 45 -14.67 -0.01 9.34
CA LEU A 45 -15.18 -0.08 10.72
C LEU A 45 -14.72 1.10 11.56
N ASP A 46 -13.46 1.51 11.45
CA ASP A 46 -12.90 2.66 12.15
C ASP A 46 -13.63 3.97 11.77
N SER A 47 -13.93 4.14 10.47
CA SER A 47 -14.71 5.28 9.97
C SER A 47 -16.15 5.27 10.47
N LEU A 48 -16.79 4.09 10.57
CA LEU A 48 -18.13 3.96 11.13
C LEU A 48 -18.17 4.31 12.63
N MET A 49 -17.17 3.89 13.40
CA MET A 49 -17.07 4.27 14.82
C MET A 49 -16.85 5.77 15.00
N ALA A 50 -16.00 6.39 14.18
CA ALA A 50 -15.73 7.82 14.24
C ALA A 50 -16.99 8.66 13.91
N SER A 51 -17.92 8.18 13.10
CA SER A 51 -19.14 8.91 12.73
C SER A 51 -20.11 9.10 13.90
N HIS A 52 -19.95 8.38 15.01
CA HIS A 52 -20.78 8.53 16.22
C HIS A 52 -20.36 9.70 17.12
N ILE A 53 -19.22 10.36 16.84
CA ILE A 53 -18.71 11.41 17.71
C ILE A 53 -19.40 12.74 17.39
N ASN A 54 -18.83 13.56 16.55
CA ASN A 54 -19.32 14.89 16.22
C ASN A 54 -18.95 15.23 14.77
N ALA A 55 -19.85 15.84 13.99
CA ALA A 55 -19.64 16.15 12.59
C ALA A 55 -18.46 17.13 12.37
N GLU A 56 -18.27 18.14 13.22
CA GLU A 56 -17.17 19.10 13.11
C GLU A 56 -15.82 18.43 13.38
N ALA A 57 -15.78 17.58 14.41
CA ALA A 57 -14.60 16.80 14.76
C ALA A 57 -14.23 15.81 13.66
N VAL A 58 -15.20 15.13 13.05
CA VAL A 58 -14.98 14.23 11.91
C VAL A 58 -14.42 15.01 10.71
N SER A 59 -14.90 16.22 10.45
CA SER A 59 -14.39 17.08 9.37
C SER A 59 -12.94 17.50 9.61
N ALA A 60 -12.58 17.87 10.85
CA ALA A 60 -11.21 18.18 11.22
C ALA A 60 -10.28 16.96 11.04
N VAL A 61 -10.69 15.77 11.49
CA VAL A 61 -9.95 14.53 11.30
C VAL A 61 -9.76 14.21 9.81
N ALA A 62 -10.81 14.32 9.00
CA ALA A 62 -10.74 14.04 7.58
C ALA A 62 -9.72 14.96 6.86
N TYR A 63 -9.68 16.24 7.23
CA TYR A 63 -8.73 17.20 6.69
C TYR A 63 -7.30 16.90 7.13
N LEU A 64 -7.08 16.75 8.44
CA LEU A 64 -5.75 16.51 9.03
C LEU A 64 -5.18 15.14 8.62
N SER A 65 -6.03 14.12 8.49
CA SER A 65 -5.62 12.81 7.97
C SER A 65 -5.06 12.88 6.56
N GLN A 66 -5.50 13.84 5.74
CA GLN A 66 -4.98 13.98 4.39
C GLN A 66 -3.53 14.46 4.38
N ILE A 67 -3.17 15.37 5.31
CA ILE A 67 -1.78 15.79 5.52
C ILE A 67 -0.95 14.60 6.00
N ASN A 68 -1.47 13.85 6.95
CA ASN A 68 -0.84 12.65 7.51
C ASN A 68 -0.53 11.57 6.47
N ILE A 69 -1.50 11.27 5.58
CA ILE A 69 -1.31 10.31 4.48
C ILE A 69 -0.20 10.78 3.54
N THR A 70 -0.09 12.08 3.29
CA THR A 70 0.96 12.63 2.43
C THR A 70 2.34 12.49 3.07
N VAL A 71 2.47 12.78 4.36
CA VAL A 71 3.73 12.59 5.11
C VAL A 71 4.09 11.11 5.22
N SER A 72 3.09 10.23 5.45
CA SER A 72 3.29 8.78 5.53
C SER A 72 3.87 8.15 4.25
N ALA A 73 3.66 8.82 3.10
CA ALA A 73 4.23 8.41 1.82
C ALA A 73 5.77 8.31 1.85
N ILE A 74 6.43 9.14 2.66
CA ILE A 74 7.89 9.15 2.82
C ILE A 74 8.34 7.82 3.43
N GLY A 75 7.79 7.45 4.59
CA GLY A 75 8.12 6.20 5.27
C GLY A 75 7.78 4.95 4.46
N MET A 76 6.62 4.95 3.81
CA MET A 76 6.18 3.83 2.95
C MET A 76 7.09 3.67 1.73
N GLY A 77 7.42 4.75 1.02
CA GLY A 77 8.26 4.71 -0.17
C GLY A 77 9.71 4.30 0.16
N LEU A 78 10.27 4.84 1.26
CA LEU A 78 11.60 4.48 1.74
C LEU A 78 11.68 3.00 2.12
N SER A 79 10.71 2.52 2.88
CA SER A 79 10.63 1.13 3.33
C SER A 79 10.46 0.15 2.16
N MET A 80 9.57 0.48 1.20
CA MET A 80 9.34 -0.36 0.02
C MET A 80 10.59 -0.46 -0.85
N GLY A 81 11.24 0.66 -1.18
CA GLY A 81 12.45 0.66 -2.00
C GLY A 81 13.62 -0.07 -1.34
N SER A 82 13.80 0.14 -0.03
CA SER A 82 14.82 -0.56 0.74
C SER A 82 14.58 -2.07 0.81
N SER A 83 13.32 -2.50 0.95
CA SER A 83 12.92 -3.91 0.94
C SER A 83 13.42 -4.65 -0.30
N LEU A 84 13.30 -4.03 -1.47
CA LEU A 84 13.76 -4.63 -2.73
C LEU A 84 15.27 -4.85 -2.74
N LYS A 85 16.04 -3.86 -2.28
CA LYS A 85 17.51 -3.96 -2.20
C LYS A 85 17.98 -4.93 -1.11
N ILE A 86 17.27 -5.01 0.00
CA ILE A 86 17.54 -6.02 1.03
C ILE A 86 17.26 -7.42 0.47
N SER A 87 16.13 -7.62 -0.25
CA SER A 87 15.78 -8.89 -0.89
C SER A 87 16.81 -9.34 -1.90
N GLU A 88 17.36 -8.42 -2.71
CA GLU A 88 18.44 -8.68 -3.68
C GLU A 88 19.69 -9.19 -2.99
N ALA A 89 20.18 -8.51 -1.94
CA ALA A 89 21.35 -8.94 -1.17
C ALA A 89 21.13 -10.30 -0.49
N TYR A 90 19.95 -10.51 0.04
CA TYR A 90 19.59 -11.78 0.66
C TYR A 90 19.58 -12.94 -0.35
N GLY A 91 19.00 -12.70 -1.54
CA GLY A 91 19.07 -13.65 -2.64
C GLY A 91 20.50 -14.01 -3.05
N ALA A 92 21.40 -13.01 -3.13
CA ALA A 92 22.82 -13.21 -3.40
C ALA A 92 23.57 -13.99 -2.31
N GLY A 93 22.98 -14.12 -1.10
CA GLY A 93 23.65 -14.74 0.05
C GLY A 93 24.65 -13.82 0.76
N ASP A 94 24.65 -12.53 0.43
CA ASP A 94 25.51 -11.54 1.08
C ASP A 94 24.84 -11.02 2.37
N TYR A 95 24.95 -11.81 3.43
CA TYR A 95 24.36 -11.52 4.73
C TYR A 95 24.97 -10.29 5.41
N GLY A 96 26.24 -9.96 5.08
CA GLY A 96 26.90 -8.74 5.54
C GLY A 96 26.20 -7.49 4.96
N LEU A 97 25.98 -7.50 3.65
CA LEU A 97 25.26 -6.44 2.95
C LEU A 97 23.78 -6.34 3.37
N VAL A 98 23.11 -7.48 3.65
CA VAL A 98 21.75 -7.50 4.23
C VAL A 98 21.74 -6.73 5.54
N LYS A 99 22.65 -7.06 6.48
CA LYS A 99 22.74 -6.43 7.79
C LYS A 99 23.01 -4.93 7.69
N GLN A 100 23.92 -4.54 6.79
CA GLN A 100 24.23 -3.13 6.52
C GLN A 100 23.00 -2.38 5.96
N ARG A 101 22.31 -2.94 4.95
CA ARG A 101 21.12 -2.32 4.35
C ARG A 101 19.96 -2.19 5.34
N VAL A 102 19.74 -3.20 6.20
CA VAL A 102 18.78 -3.14 7.29
C VAL A 102 19.14 -2.04 8.29
N SER A 103 20.40 -1.99 8.73
CA SER A 103 20.87 -0.98 9.68
C SER A 103 20.76 0.44 9.10
N ASN A 104 21.10 0.62 7.82
CA ASN A 104 20.96 1.89 7.12
C ASN A 104 19.49 2.32 6.99
N LEU A 105 18.57 1.39 6.70
CA LEU A 105 17.13 1.69 6.64
C LEU A 105 16.63 2.23 7.98
N PHE A 106 16.93 1.56 9.09
CA PHE A 106 16.49 2.03 10.41
C PHE A 106 17.20 3.32 10.85
N ALA A 107 18.44 3.53 10.47
CA ALA A 107 19.13 4.81 10.73
C ALA A 107 18.46 5.96 9.95
N MET A 108 18.14 5.76 8.66
CA MET A 108 17.41 6.76 7.87
C MET A 108 16.00 7.02 8.42
N VAL A 109 15.28 5.99 8.84
CA VAL A 109 13.96 6.14 9.48
C VAL A 109 14.11 6.89 10.80
N GLY A 110 15.09 6.56 11.64
CA GLY A 110 15.33 7.27 12.89
C GLY A 110 15.63 8.77 12.69
N ILE A 111 16.38 9.13 11.64
CA ILE A 111 16.59 10.55 11.27
C ILE A 111 15.27 11.22 10.89
N LEU A 112 14.47 10.55 10.07
CA LEU A 112 13.15 11.07 9.67
C LEU A 112 12.20 11.22 10.87
N ASP A 113 12.22 10.26 11.81
CA ASP A 113 11.42 10.31 13.02
C ASP A 113 11.83 11.47 13.94
N ILE A 114 13.14 11.72 14.08
CA ILE A 114 13.65 12.89 14.84
C ILE A 114 13.18 14.19 14.19
N ILE A 115 13.27 14.31 12.87
CA ILE A 115 12.79 15.49 12.13
C ILE A 115 11.27 15.65 12.35
N LEU A 116 10.50 14.57 12.20
CA LEU A 116 9.05 14.59 12.37
C LEU A 116 8.64 15.00 13.78
N LEU A 117 9.26 14.42 14.79
CA LEU A 117 8.97 14.74 16.19
C LEU A 117 9.39 16.18 16.56
N SER A 118 10.47 16.70 15.95
CA SER A 118 10.89 18.09 16.12
C SER A 118 9.88 19.09 15.54
N CYS A 119 8.98 18.64 14.64
CA CYS A 119 7.89 19.47 14.10
C CYS A 119 6.73 19.67 15.09
N ILE A 120 6.59 18.82 16.12
CA ILE A 120 5.47 18.88 17.08
C ILE A 120 5.34 20.26 17.75
N PRO A 121 6.40 20.90 18.25
CA PRO A 121 6.27 22.24 18.85
C PRO A 121 5.82 23.33 17.86
N PHE A 122 6.00 23.09 16.57
CA PHE A 122 5.69 24.03 15.48
C PHE A 122 4.37 23.70 14.77
N THR A 123 3.55 22.78 15.31
CA THR A 123 2.31 22.32 14.68
C THR A 123 1.38 23.44 14.27
N GLY A 124 1.16 24.45 15.15
CA GLY A 124 0.30 25.60 14.83
C GLY A 124 0.79 26.39 13.60
N PHE A 125 2.11 26.59 13.49
CA PHE A 125 2.72 27.22 12.32
C PHE A 125 2.57 26.35 11.06
N LEU A 126 2.81 25.06 11.16
CA LEU A 126 2.70 24.11 10.02
C LEU A 126 1.28 24.04 9.49
N LEU A 127 0.27 24.00 10.37
CA LEU A 127 -1.14 23.99 9.98
C LEU A 127 -1.55 25.30 9.31
N LYS A 128 -1.08 26.47 9.81
CA LYS A 128 -1.27 27.77 9.15
C LYS A 128 -0.60 27.81 7.77
N ALA A 129 0.64 27.33 7.66
CA ALA A 129 1.34 27.23 6.38
C ALA A 129 0.63 26.30 5.38
N ALA A 130 -0.02 25.25 5.86
CA ALA A 130 -0.88 24.36 5.07
C ALA A 130 -2.25 24.97 4.73
N ARG A 131 -2.50 26.24 5.06
CA ARG A 131 -3.78 26.96 4.88
C ARG A 131 -4.97 26.25 5.53
N THR A 132 -4.75 25.65 6.69
CA THR A 132 -5.81 25.04 7.51
C THR A 132 -6.69 26.15 8.06
N PRO A 133 -8.03 26.05 8.00
CA PRO A 133 -8.95 26.99 8.64
C PRO A 133 -8.66 27.14 10.14
N GLU A 134 -8.73 28.37 10.68
CA GLU A 134 -8.36 28.65 12.07
C GLU A 134 -9.20 27.86 13.09
N GLU A 135 -10.48 27.66 12.80
CA GLU A 135 -11.41 26.84 13.60
C GLU A 135 -10.91 25.40 13.73
N LEU A 136 -10.38 24.82 12.65
CA LEU A 136 -9.84 23.46 12.66
C LEU A 136 -8.47 23.37 13.34
N ILE A 137 -7.69 24.46 13.36
CA ILE A 137 -6.42 24.51 14.10
C ILE A 137 -6.66 24.43 15.61
N ALA A 138 -7.64 25.18 16.11
CA ALA A 138 -7.96 25.20 17.53
C ALA A 138 -8.41 23.82 18.05
N ILE A 139 -9.26 23.14 17.31
CA ILE A 139 -9.83 21.82 17.69
C ILE A 139 -8.85 20.69 17.40
N GLY A 140 -8.12 20.78 16.29
CA GLY A 140 -7.34 19.68 15.73
C GLY A 140 -5.85 19.66 16.10
N SER A 141 -5.30 20.70 16.71
CA SER A 141 -3.85 20.77 16.99
C SER A 141 -3.36 19.64 17.92
N THR A 142 -4.09 19.36 18.98
CA THR A 142 -3.78 18.25 19.90
C THR A 142 -3.87 16.90 19.22
N TYR A 143 -4.94 16.68 18.44
CA TYR A 143 -5.11 15.48 17.62
C TYR A 143 -3.92 15.32 16.65
N PHE A 144 -3.54 16.37 15.94
CA PHE A 144 -2.46 16.33 14.96
C PHE A 144 -1.08 16.08 15.60
N ASN A 145 -0.82 16.59 16.82
CA ASN A 145 0.39 16.27 17.57
C ASN A 145 0.51 14.77 17.87
N ILE A 146 -0.60 14.14 18.29
CA ILE A 146 -0.64 12.71 18.56
C ILE A 146 -0.45 11.92 17.26
N GLU A 147 -1.06 12.37 16.18
CA GLU A 147 -0.90 11.76 14.85
C GLU A 147 0.54 11.87 14.33
N LEU A 148 1.26 12.98 14.57
CA LEU A 148 2.69 13.10 14.22
C LEU A 148 3.55 12.10 15.01
N ALA A 149 3.28 11.92 16.30
CA ALA A 149 3.94 10.88 17.10
C ALA A 149 3.58 9.47 16.57
N GLY A 150 2.32 9.27 16.18
CA GLY A 150 1.85 8.03 15.55
C GLY A 150 2.54 7.75 14.22
N LEU A 151 2.84 8.79 13.42
CA LEU A 151 3.58 8.64 12.17
C LEU A 151 5.01 8.15 12.40
N ALA A 152 5.70 8.61 13.43
CA ALA A 152 7.04 8.11 13.77
C ALA A 152 6.97 6.60 14.09
N VAL A 153 6.00 6.17 14.91
CA VAL A 153 5.77 4.74 15.15
C VAL A 153 5.45 3.99 13.85
N ALA A 154 4.65 4.59 12.97
CA ALA A 154 4.29 4.00 11.68
C ALA A 154 5.50 3.88 10.73
N PHE A 155 6.42 4.84 10.71
CA PHE A 155 7.64 4.77 9.91
C PHE A 155 8.52 3.61 10.34
N PHE A 156 8.73 3.44 11.65
CA PHE A 156 9.43 2.29 12.18
C PHE A 156 8.74 0.97 11.80
N ASN A 157 7.42 0.89 11.96
CA ASN A 157 6.63 -0.30 11.63
C ASN A 157 6.70 -0.64 10.14
N ASN A 158 6.64 0.35 9.26
CA ASN A 158 6.80 0.16 7.81
C ASN A 158 8.19 -0.41 7.47
N ALA A 159 9.25 0.09 8.11
CA ALA A 159 10.60 -0.43 7.95
C ALA A 159 10.71 -1.88 8.45
N TYR A 160 10.13 -2.18 9.61
CA TYR A 160 10.12 -3.53 10.15
C TYR A 160 9.35 -4.51 9.25
N ILE A 161 8.17 -4.13 8.77
CA ILE A 161 7.38 -4.92 7.80
C ILE A 161 8.18 -5.15 6.51
N ALA A 162 8.89 -4.13 6.03
CA ALA A 162 9.74 -4.22 4.84
C ALA A 162 10.86 -5.24 5.01
N VAL A 163 11.49 -5.28 6.19
CA VAL A 163 12.54 -6.27 6.54
C VAL A 163 11.95 -7.68 6.63
N GLU A 164 10.82 -7.86 7.33
CA GLU A 164 10.15 -9.17 7.43
C GLU A 164 9.70 -9.69 6.04
N ARG A 165 9.26 -8.80 5.15
CA ARG A 165 8.91 -9.12 3.76
C ARG A 165 10.13 -9.54 2.96
N SER A 166 11.24 -8.84 3.12
CA SER A 166 12.49 -9.14 2.41
C SER A 166 13.04 -10.53 2.73
N ARG A 167 12.84 -11.02 3.94
CA ARG A 167 13.20 -12.38 4.33
C ARG A 167 12.07 -13.41 4.15
N GLY A 168 10.90 -12.99 3.60
CA GLY A 168 9.77 -13.86 3.28
C GLY A 168 8.91 -14.28 4.48
N ASN A 169 9.07 -13.66 5.65
CA ASN A 169 8.29 -14.00 6.85
C ASN A 169 6.92 -13.30 6.86
N THR A 170 6.17 -13.43 5.79
CA THR A 170 4.90 -12.76 5.56
C THR A 170 3.78 -13.23 6.52
N LYS A 171 3.87 -14.48 7.01
CA LYS A 171 2.96 -14.98 8.05
C LYS A 171 3.11 -14.22 9.37
N ARG A 172 4.33 -13.78 9.71
CA ARG A 172 4.56 -12.95 10.89
C ARG A 172 3.95 -11.55 10.68
N ILE A 173 4.14 -10.95 9.50
CA ILE A 173 3.52 -9.67 9.14
C ILE A 173 2.01 -9.76 9.32
N PHE A 174 1.37 -10.78 8.76
CA PHE A 174 -0.06 -11.00 8.91
C PHE A 174 -0.49 -11.09 10.37
N ARG A 175 0.13 -11.98 11.16
CA ARG A 175 -0.23 -12.18 12.57
C ARG A 175 -0.08 -10.91 13.42
N LEU A 176 1.04 -10.19 13.26
CA LEU A 176 1.28 -8.96 14.02
C LEU A 176 0.30 -7.86 13.66
N ASN A 177 0.01 -7.67 12.38
CA ASN A 177 -0.96 -6.68 11.95
C ASN A 177 -2.39 -7.06 12.37
N MET A 178 -2.73 -8.34 12.42
CA MET A 178 -4.01 -8.79 13.00
C MET A 178 -4.15 -8.39 14.47
N ILE A 179 -3.09 -8.57 15.26
CA ILE A 179 -3.07 -8.12 16.66
C ILE A 179 -3.29 -6.62 16.74
N VAL A 180 -2.60 -5.83 15.90
CA VAL A 180 -2.76 -4.36 15.85
C VAL A 180 -4.20 -3.97 15.50
N ILE A 181 -4.79 -4.61 14.49
CA ILE A 181 -6.19 -4.35 14.06
C ILE A 181 -7.16 -4.63 15.20
N VAL A 182 -7.06 -5.80 15.83
CA VAL A 182 -7.95 -6.21 16.92
C VAL A 182 -7.80 -5.27 18.13
N LEU A 183 -6.57 -4.95 18.53
CA LEU A 183 -6.31 -4.04 19.64
C LEU A 183 -6.86 -2.64 19.34
N LYS A 184 -6.64 -2.12 18.13
CA LYS A 184 -7.14 -0.80 17.77
C LYS A 184 -8.67 -0.76 17.77
N LEU A 185 -9.33 -1.75 17.18
CA LEU A 185 -10.80 -1.83 17.21
C LEU A 185 -11.33 -1.90 18.65
N ALA A 186 -10.70 -2.70 19.51
CA ALA A 186 -11.09 -2.82 20.92
C ALA A 186 -10.91 -1.49 21.66
N PHE A 187 -9.76 -0.82 21.50
CA PHE A 187 -9.52 0.48 22.14
C PHE A 187 -10.45 1.56 21.58
N THR A 188 -10.65 1.61 20.26
CA THR A 188 -11.56 2.59 19.66
C THR A 188 -12.99 2.38 20.15
N ALA A 189 -13.47 1.12 20.16
CA ALA A 189 -14.80 0.82 20.69
C ALA A 189 -14.95 1.19 22.17
N PHE A 190 -13.95 0.89 23.00
CA PHE A 190 -13.93 1.27 24.41
C PHE A 190 -13.97 2.78 24.60
N PHE A 191 -13.14 3.53 23.88
CA PHE A 191 -13.09 4.99 24.00
C PHE A 191 -14.34 5.68 23.48
N VAL A 192 -14.91 5.19 22.38
CA VAL A 192 -16.10 5.82 21.75
C VAL A 192 -17.39 5.45 22.50
N TYR A 193 -17.60 4.16 22.81
CA TYR A 193 -18.89 3.69 23.33
C TYR A 193 -18.96 3.60 24.86
N VAL A 194 -17.82 3.45 25.55
CA VAL A 194 -17.79 3.32 27.04
C VAL A 194 -17.38 4.64 27.70
N LEU A 195 -16.35 5.32 27.16
CA LEU A 195 -15.86 6.57 27.72
C LEU A 195 -16.45 7.82 27.04
N GLU A 196 -17.25 7.64 25.99
CA GLU A 196 -17.86 8.74 25.19
C GLU A 196 -16.84 9.84 24.81
N SER A 197 -15.62 9.42 24.51
CA SER A 197 -14.47 10.30 24.33
C SER A 197 -14.43 10.86 22.90
N GLY A 198 -13.80 12.03 22.75
CA GLY A 198 -13.61 12.68 21.45
C GLY A 198 -12.55 12.00 20.56
N ILE A 199 -12.36 12.60 19.38
CA ILE A 199 -11.44 12.13 18.32
C ILE A 199 -10.00 11.92 18.78
N THR A 200 -9.52 12.66 19.75
CA THR A 200 -8.17 12.55 20.32
C THR A 200 -7.89 11.15 20.84
N MET A 201 -8.89 10.49 21.45
CA MET A 201 -8.74 9.12 21.97
C MET A 201 -8.69 8.08 20.86
N ILE A 202 -9.29 8.33 19.69
CA ILE A 202 -9.13 7.47 18.51
C ILE A 202 -7.68 7.52 18.01
N ALA A 203 -7.07 8.70 17.98
CA ALA A 203 -5.64 8.83 17.63
C ALA A 203 -4.76 8.08 18.63
N ILE A 204 -5.02 8.22 19.94
CA ILE A 204 -4.30 7.50 20.99
C ILE A 204 -4.45 5.98 20.83
N ALA A 205 -5.66 5.47 20.56
CA ALA A 205 -5.91 4.05 20.28
C ALA A 205 -5.05 3.56 19.12
N SER A 206 -4.91 4.37 18.07
CA SER A 206 -4.07 4.06 16.91
C SER A 206 -2.60 3.97 17.29
N VAL A 207 -2.09 4.94 18.02
CA VAL A 207 -0.68 5.01 18.45
C VAL A 207 -0.34 3.83 19.38
N ILE A 208 -1.17 3.56 20.40
CA ILE A 208 -0.95 2.44 21.34
C ILE A 208 -0.93 1.11 20.60
N SER A 209 -1.90 0.88 19.71
CA SER A 209 -1.98 -0.37 18.96
C SER A 209 -0.77 -0.58 18.05
N GLN A 210 -0.30 0.47 17.38
CA GLN A 210 0.90 0.42 16.56
C GLN A 210 2.20 0.32 17.37
N ALA A 211 2.25 0.89 18.58
CA ALA A 211 3.38 0.76 19.49
C ALA A 211 3.63 -0.69 19.91
N VAL A 212 2.58 -1.52 20.02
CA VAL A 212 2.72 -2.95 20.27
C VAL A 212 3.54 -3.63 19.16
N LEU A 213 3.26 -3.30 17.89
CA LEU A 213 4.04 -3.82 16.77
C LEU A 213 5.48 -3.33 16.83
N MET A 214 5.70 -2.05 17.15
CA MET A 214 7.04 -1.48 17.29
C MET A 214 7.85 -2.20 18.37
N VAL A 215 7.28 -2.44 19.56
CA VAL A 215 7.95 -3.15 20.66
C VAL A 215 8.36 -4.57 20.26
N ILE A 216 7.44 -5.31 19.59
CA ILE A 216 7.74 -6.63 19.07
C ILE A 216 8.81 -6.56 17.98
N GLY A 217 8.74 -5.56 17.12
CA GLY A 217 9.73 -5.30 16.07
C GLY A 217 11.12 -5.04 16.64
N LEU A 218 11.24 -4.16 17.63
CA LEU A 218 12.50 -3.89 18.35
C LEU A 218 13.10 -5.15 18.96
N LYS A 219 12.27 -5.96 19.65
CA LYS A 219 12.69 -7.23 20.22
C LYS A 219 13.25 -8.20 19.17
N ASN A 220 12.59 -8.26 18.01
CA ASN A 220 13.03 -9.14 16.92
C ASN A 220 14.30 -8.63 16.24
N LEU A 221 14.45 -7.32 16.04
CA LEU A 221 15.63 -6.70 15.47
C LEU A 221 16.86 -6.80 16.37
N SER A 222 16.66 -6.91 17.69
CA SER A 222 17.73 -7.07 18.68
C SER A 222 18.20 -8.54 18.84
N GLN A 223 17.64 -9.49 18.07
CA GLN A 223 18.07 -10.89 18.14
C GLN A 223 19.52 -11.07 17.67
N LYS A 224 20.37 -11.59 18.56
CA LYS A 224 21.76 -11.91 18.24
C LYS A 224 21.81 -13.00 17.16
N GLY A 225 22.73 -12.85 16.19
CA GLY A 225 22.96 -13.84 15.14
C GLY A 225 22.03 -13.75 13.93
N SER A 226 21.06 -12.81 13.88
CA SER A 226 20.25 -12.57 12.70
C SER A 226 20.92 -11.59 11.74
N SER A 227 20.93 -11.91 10.46
CA SER A 227 21.40 -11.01 9.40
C SER A 227 20.42 -9.85 9.16
N PHE A 228 19.16 -10.00 9.54
CA PHE A 228 18.14 -8.97 9.47
C PHE A 228 18.01 -8.16 10.77
N GLY A 229 18.91 -8.36 11.74
CA GLY A 229 18.98 -7.58 12.96
C GLY A 229 19.61 -6.19 12.74
N PHE A 230 19.16 -5.20 13.54
CA PHE A 230 19.79 -3.89 13.58
C PHE A 230 21.13 -3.94 14.33
N SER A 231 22.13 -3.23 13.82
CA SER A 231 23.41 -3.06 14.50
C SER A 231 23.99 -1.69 14.20
N MET A 232 24.28 -0.91 15.25
CA MET A 232 24.91 0.41 15.10
C MET A 232 26.27 0.33 14.40
N GLY A 233 27.07 -0.70 14.68
CA GLY A 233 28.39 -0.90 14.04
C GLY A 233 28.31 -1.17 12.54
N ASN A 234 27.12 -1.53 12.02
CA ASN A 234 26.91 -1.77 10.60
C ASN A 234 26.19 -0.58 9.90
N VAL A 235 25.89 0.49 10.62
CA VAL A 235 25.34 1.72 10.04
C VAL A 235 26.43 2.41 9.23
N CYS A 236 26.19 2.56 7.94
CA CYS A 236 27.09 3.25 7.01
C CYS A 236 26.27 4.22 6.18
N LEU A 237 26.20 5.48 6.62
CA LEU A 237 25.45 6.54 5.93
C LEU A 237 26.27 7.23 4.83
N HIS A 238 27.41 6.67 4.44
CA HIS A 238 28.18 7.17 3.32
C HIS A 238 27.37 7.07 2.02
N SER A 239 27.55 8.05 1.14
CA SER A 239 26.77 8.18 -0.11
C SER A 239 26.71 6.87 -0.93
N LYS A 240 27.84 6.15 -1.07
CA LYS A 240 27.88 4.89 -1.83
C LYS A 240 27.01 3.78 -1.24
N ALA A 241 26.81 3.75 0.08
CA ALA A 241 26.00 2.74 0.76
C ALA A 241 24.50 3.10 0.76
N VAL A 242 24.17 4.39 0.82
CA VAL A 242 22.77 4.88 0.91
C VAL A 242 22.19 5.16 -0.46
N ALA A 243 22.97 5.62 -1.44
CA ALA A 243 22.49 5.97 -2.77
C ALA A 243 21.69 4.84 -3.48
N PRO A 244 22.09 3.55 -3.42
CA PRO A 244 21.32 2.47 -4.02
C PRO A 244 19.92 2.33 -3.43
N LEU A 245 19.75 2.56 -2.13
CA LEU A 245 18.47 2.53 -1.44
C LEU A 245 17.60 3.74 -1.84
N LEU A 246 18.17 4.95 -1.78
CA LEU A 246 17.46 6.19 -2.12
C LEU A 246 17.08 6.27 -3.60
N LYS A 247 17.92 5.79 -4.51
CA LYS A 247 17.66 5.77 -5.95
C LYS A 247 16.37 5.00 -6.30
N ILE A 248 16.10 3.92 -5.56
CA ILE A 248 14.88 3.12 -5.74
C ILE A 248 13.73 3.69 -4.93
N SER A 249 13.99 4.19 -3.71
CA SER A 249 12.94 4.68 -2.80
C SER A 249 12.37 6.03 -3.23
N PHE A 250 13.19 6.95 -3.77
CA PHE A 250 12.74 8.30 -4.11
C PHE A 250 11.59 8.33 -5.12
N PRO A 251 11.63 7.59 -6.25
CA PRO A 251 10.49 7.54 -7.15
C PRO A 251 9.22 7.00 -6.48
N LEU A 252 9.35 6.07 -5.52
CA LEU A 252 8.22 5.50 -4.77
C LEU A 252 7.62 6.51 -3.78
N ILE A 253 8.46 7.32 -3.12
CA ILE A 253 8.00 8.41 -2.26
C ILE A 253 7.18 9.40 -3.07
N VAL A 254 7.72 9.85 -4.23
CA VAL A 254 7.03 10.78 -5.13
C VAL A 254 5.72 10.17 -5.65
N GLU A 255 5.72 8.90 -6.02
CA GLU A 255 4.52 8.17 -6.47
C GLU A 255 3.42 8.18 -5.39
N LYS A 256 3.75 7.81 -4.16
CA LYS A 256 2.79 7.75 -3.05
C LYS A 256 2.26 9.13 -2.69
N ALA A 257 3.13 10.15 -2.63
CA ALA A 257 2.73 11.52 -2.35
C ALA A 257 1.83 12.08 -3.47
N ALA A 258 2.19 11.91 -4.74
CA ALA A 258 1.38 12.33 -5.88
C ALA A 258 0.01 11.66 -5.89
N PHE A 259 -0.04 10.35 -5.57
CA PHE A 259 -1.30 9.61 -5.50
C PHE A 259 -2.22 10.13 -4.38
N SER A 260 -1.66 10.50 -3.23
CA SER A 260 -2.41 11.10 -2.13
C SER A 260 -2.99 12.46 -2.52
N ALA A 261 -2.17 13.36 -3.07
CA ALA A 261 -2.62 14.66 -3.56
C ALA A 261 -3.69 14.53 -4.66
N GLY A 262 -3.50 13.60 -5.58
CA GLY A 262 -4.44 13.38 -6.66
C GLY A 262 -5.81 12.86 -6.21
N LYS A 263 -5.89 12.12 -5.11
CA LYS A 263 -7.19 11.75 -4.52
C LYS A 263 -7.99 12.97 -4.08
N VAL A 264 -7.34 13.96 -3.50
CA VAL A 264 -8.01 15.21 -3.09
C VAL A 264 -8.58 15.95 -4.29
N ILE A 265 -7.79 16.09 -5.37
CA ILE A 265 -8.23 16.72 -6.60
C ILE A 265 -9.45 16.00 -7.18
N VAL A 266 -9.40 14.67 -7.27
CA VAL A 266 -10.51 13.90 -7.83
C VAL A 266 -11.76 13.99 -6.97
N ASN A 267 -11.65 13.94 -5.64
CA ASN A 267 -12.78 14.12 -4.75
C ASN A 267 -13.41 15.51 -4.91
N SER A 268 -12.58 16.55 -5.03
CA SER A 268 -13.05 17.92 -5.33
C SER A 268 -13.75 18.01 -6.68
N MET A 269 -13.25 17.33 -7.72
CA MET A 269 -13.94 17.29 -9.02
C MET A 269 -15.26 16.53 -8.93
N CYS A 270 -15.32 15.42 -8.20
CA CYS A 270 -16.55 14.64 -8.03
C CYS A 270 -17.63 15.40 -7.26
N SER A 271 -17.27 16.38 -6.42
CA SER A 271 -18.25 17.21 -5.71
C SER A 271 -19.13 18.06 -6.65
N ALA A 272 -18.67 18.34 -7.88
CA ALA A 272 -19.45 19.00 -8.91
C ALA A 272 -20.73 18.19 -9.34
N TYR A 273 -20.73 16.88 -9.08
CA TYR A 273 -21.90 16.01 -9.30
C TYR A 273 -22.76 15.81 -8.05
N GLY A 274 -22.49 16.56 -6.97
CA GLY A 274 -23.19 16.49 -5.71
C GLY A 274 -22.48 15.63 -4.65
N SER A 275 -22.81 15.89 -3.39
CA SER A 275 -22.21 15.21 -2.23
C SER A 275 -22.48 13.70 -2.20
N LEU A 276 -23.66 13.27 -2.68
CA LEU A 276 -24.01 11.85 -2.81
C LEU A 276 -23.06 11.09 -3.72
N THR A 277 -22.60 11.72 -4.82
CA THR A 277 -21.62 11.11 -5.73
C THR A 277 -20.26 10.90 -5.08
N VAL A 278 -19.80 11.84 -4.23
CA VAL A 278 -18.55 11.69 -3.48
C VAL A 278 -18.67 10.53 -2.46
N GLY A 279 -19.79 10.44 -1.75
CA GLY A 279 -20.09 9.35 -0.83
C GLY A 279 -20.14 8.00 -1.54
N ALA A 280 -20.86 7.90 -2.66
CA ALA A 280 -20.94 6.70 -3.48
C ALA A 280 -19.58 6.26 -4.01
N LEU A 281 -18.74 7.19 -4.49
CA LEU A 281 -17.36 6.90 -4.89
C LEU A 281 -16.54 6.33 -3.73
N GLY A 282 -16.69 6.88 -2.52
CA GLY A 282 -16.04 6.36 -1.32
C GLY A 282 -16.42 4.90 -1.04
N ILE A 283 -17.70 4.58 -1.11
CA ILE A 283 -18.24 3.23 -0.93
C ILE A 283 -17.69 2.28 -2.00
N CYS A 284 -17.76 2.66 -3.28
CA CYS A 284 -17.23 1.87 -4.38
C CYS A 284 -15.73 1.59 -4.21
N ASN A 285 -14.93 2.60 -3.87
CA ASN A 285 -13.50 2.43 -3.59
C ASN A 285 -13.22 1.47 -2.42
N ASN A 286 -14.07 1.43 -1.41
CA ASN A 286 -13.92 0.51 -0.29
C ASN A 286 -14.22 -0.93 -0.71
N ILE A 287 -15.31 -1.16 -1.44
CA ILE A 287 -15.71 -2.50 -1.87
C ILE A 287 -14.70 -3.08 -2.87
N THR A 288 -14.38 -2.35 -3.96
CA THR A 288 -13.39 -2.78 -4.94
C THR A 288 -11.98 -2.82 -4.35
N GLY A 289 -11.74 -2.00 -3.32
CA GLY A 289 -10.50 -1.95 -2.55
C GLY A 289 -10.18 -3.27 -1.83
N ILE A 290 -11.17 -4.05 -1.42
CA ILE A 290 -10.92 -5.36 -0.78
C ILE A 290 -10.11 -6.26 -1.73
N PHE A 291 -10.53 -6.35 -2.99
CA PHE A 291 -9.87 -7.19 -3.99
C PHE A 291 -8.58 -6.56 -4.52
N SER A 292 -8.60 -5.29 -4.87
CA SER A 292 -7.41 -4.61 -5.43
C SER A 292 -6.27 -4.46 -4.42
N ASN A 293 -6.58 -4.26 -3.13
CA ASN A 293 -5.56 -4.23 -2.09
C ASN A 293 -4.99 -5.64 -1.80
N ALA A 294 -5.81 -6.70 -1.87
CA ALA A 294 -5.31 -8.06 -1.81
C ALA A 294 -4.33 -8.38 -2.96
N GLN A 295 -4.66 -7.97 -4.19
CA GLN A 295 -3.76 -8.09 -5.34
C GLN A 295 -2.46 -7.29 -5.13
N SER A 296 -2.53 -6.12 -4.48
CA SER A 296 -1.34 -5.35 -4.09
C SER A 296 -0.48 -6.09 -3.05
N GLY A 297 -1.09 -6.86 -2.15
CA GLY A 297 -0.38 -7.75 -1.23
C GLY A 297 0.43 -8.83 -1.97
N TYR A 298 -0.16 -9.47 -2.99
CA TYR A 298 0.56 -10.38 -3.86
C TYR A 298 1.69 -9.67 -4.62
N GLN A 299 1.43 -8.49 -5.17
CA GLN A 299 2.44 -7.65 -5.84
C GLN A 299 3.67 -7.44 -4.97
N GLU A 300 3.49 -7.03 -3.72
CA GLU A 300 4.58 -6.75 -2.78
C GLU A 300 5.38 -8.01 -2.41
N GLY A 301 4.68 -9.12 -2.12
CA GLY A 301 5.32 -10.39 -1.78
C GLY A 301 6.12 -10.97 -2.94
N CYS A 302 5.56 -10.91 -4.14
CA CYS A 302 6.20 -11.45 -5.34
C CYS A 302 7.36 -10.58 -5.83
N ALA A 303 7.29 -9.26 -5.67
CA ALA A 303 8.42 -8.36 -5.97
C ALA A 303 9.66 -8.72 -5.15
N ALA A 304 9.49 -9.07 -3.87
CA ALA A 304 10.59 -9.52 -3.03
C ALA A 304 11.19 -10.85 -3.53
N ILE A 305 10.36 -11.83 -3.92
CA ILE A 305 10.82 -13.12 -4.47
C ILE A 305 11.54 -12.93 -5.80
N ILE A 306 11.04 -12.05 -6.68
CA ILE A 306 11.71 -11.71 -7.94
C ILE A 306 13.10 -11.10 -7.65
N SER A 307 13.18 -10.11 -6.75
CA SER A 307 14.47 -9.51 -6.35
C SER A 307 15.45 -10.53 -5.76
N GLN A 308 14.97 -11.48 -4.93
CA GLN A 308 15.80 -12.56 -4.38
C GLN A 308 16.35 -13.46 -5.48
N ASN A 309 15.52 -13.87 -6.44
CA ASN A 309 15.96 -14.72 -7.55
C ASN A 309 16.97 -13.99 -8.46
N LEU A 310 16.80 -12.69 -8.68
CA LEU A 310 17.77 -11.88 -9.42
C LEU A 310 19.09 -11.75 -8.67
N GLY A 311 19.05 -11.47 -7.37
CA GLY A 311 20.25 -11.43 -6.54
C GLY A 311 21.02 -12.75 -6.53
N ALA A 312 20.30 -13.88 -6.60
CA ALA A 312 20.88 -15.22 -6.69
C ALA A 312 21.39 -15.62 -8.10
N GLY A 313 21.34 -14.71 -9.08
CA GLY A 313 21.74 -15.00 -10.47
C GLY A 313 20.80 -15.98 -11.19
N LYS A 314 19.50 -16.02 -10.80
CA LYS A 314 18.48 -16.90 -11.40
C LYS A 314 17.42 -16.11 -12.22
N PRO A 315 17.81 -15.41 -13.30
CA PRO A 315 16.90 -14.55 -14.04
C PRO A 315 15.74 -15.30 -14.70
N ALA A 316 15.96 -16.53 -15.18
CA ALA A 316 14.89 -17.36 -15.75
C ALA A 316 13.78 -17.64 -14.72
N ARG A 317 14.15 -17.93 -13.48
CA ARG A 317 13.22 -18.18 -12.38
C ARG A 317 12.49 -16.90 -11.93
N ALA A 318 13.15 -15.75 -12.01
CA ALA A 318 12.51 -14.45 -11.77
C ALA A 318 11.42 -14.15 -12.82
N LEU A 319 11.67 -14.48 -14.09
CA LEU A 319 10.68 -14.35 -15.16
C LEU A 319 9.52 -15.35 -15.01
N GLU A 320 9.80 -16.58 -14.61
CA GLU A 320 8.78 -17.59 -14.30
C GLU A 320 7.90 -17.14 -13.12
N ALA A 321 8.47 -16.53 -12.08
CA ALA A 321 7.71 -15.95 -10.98
C ALA A 321 6.75 -14.87 -11.46
N PHE A 322 7.16 -14.02 -12.41
CA PHE A 322 6.28 -13.03 -13.04
C PHE A 322 5.09 -13.68 -13.77
N LYS A 323 5.34 -14.71 -14.58
CA LYS A 323 4.26 -15.43 -15.29
C LYS A 323 3.24 -16.01 -14.30
N LYS A 324 3.72 -16.65 -13.23
CA LYS A 324 2.86 -17.27 -12.21
C LYS A 324 2.06 -16.26 -11.40
N ILE A 325 2.63 -15.12 -11.01
CA ILE A 325 1.87 -14.06 -10.32
C ILE A 325 0.80 -13.46 -11.23
N PHE A 326 1.08 -13.34 -12.52
CA PHE A 326 0.09 -12.89 -13.51
C PHE A 326 -1.15 -13.79 -13.50
N VAL A 327 -0.94 -15.11 -13.53
CA VAL A 327 -2.04 -16.09 -13.45
C VAL A 327 -2.77 -16.01 -12.11
N ILE A 328 -2.05 -15.94 -10.98
CA ILE A 328 -2.66 -15.82 -9.65
C ILE A 328 -3.56 -14.58 -9.59
N ASN A 329 -3.06 -13.42 -9.99
CA ASN A 329 -3.83 -12.17 -9.94
C ASN A 329 -4.99 -12.16 -10.93
N LEU A 330 -4.85 -12.81 -12.09
CA LEU A 330 -5.94 -12.93 -13.05
C LEU A 330 -7.07 -13.80 -12.48
N LEU A 331 -6.76 -14.98 -11.95
CA LEU A 331 -7.74 -15.89 -11.35
C LEU A 331 -8.41 -15.23 -10.12
N PHE A 332 -7.61 -14.63 -9.24
CA PHE A 332 -8.14 -13.95 -8.06
C PHE A 332 -9.01 -12.74 -8.45
N GLY A 333 -8.58 -11.97 -9.46
CA GLY A 333 -9.35 -10.85 -9.98
C GLY A 333 -10.65 -11.30 -10.64
N SER A 334 -10.63 -12.36 -11.45
CA SER A 334 -11.85 -12.89 -12.10
C SER A 334 -12.86 -13.38 -11.05
N ALA A 335 -12.41 -14.13 -10.04
CA ALA A 335 -13.27 -14.56 -8.94
C ALA A 335 -13.83 -13.36 -8.16
N GLY A 336 -12.99 -12.37 -7.85
CA GLY A 336 -13.40 -11.14 -7.17
C GLY A 336 -14.41 -10.32 -7.96
N LEU A 337 -14.26 -10.24 -9.29
CA LEU A 337 -15.22 -9.55 -10.16
C LEU A 337 -16.58 -10.24 -10.14
N ILE A 338 -16.61 -11.57 -10.28
CA ILE A 338 -17.87 -12.35 -10.23
C ILE A 338 -18.56 -12.13 -8.88
N ILE A 339 -17.84 -12.26 -7.77
CA ILE A 339 -18.40 -12.03 -6.42
C ILE A 339 -18.94 -10.61 -6.30
N SER A 340 -18.19 -9.61 -6.76
CA SER A 340 -18.57 -8.21 -6.69
C SER A 340 -19.84 -7.92 -7.49
N LEU A 341 -19.96 -8.45 -8.72
CA LEU A 341 -21.13 -8.24 -9.55
C LEU A 341 -22.38 -8.95 -9.01
N LEU A 342 -22.23 -10.13 -8.42
CA LEU A 342 -23.34 -10.84 -7.77
C LEU A 342 -23.80 -10.17 -6.47
N SER A 343 -22.90 -9.47 -5.77
CA SER A 343 -23.18 -8.86 -4.46
C SER A 343 -23.59 -7.38 -4.54
N ILE A 344 -23.58 -6.76 -5.73
CA ILE A 344 -23.79 -5.30 -5.88
C ILE A 344 -25.11 -4.82 -5.29
N ASP A 345 -26.19 -5.55 -5.53
CA ASP A 345 -27.52 -5.17 -5.06
C ASP A 345 -27.62 -5.24 -3.54
N THR A 346 -27.10 -6.31 -2.95
CA THR A 346 -27.08 -6.49 -1.49
C THR A 346 -26.19 -5.42 -0.83
N LEU A 347 -25.00 -5.17 -1.38
CA LEU A 347 -24.08 -4.17 -0.84
C LEU A 347 -24.64 -2.75 -0.98
N SER A 348 -25.20 -2.40 -2.13
CA SER A 348 -25.82 -1.08 -2.33
C SER A 348 -26.97 -0.84 -1.37
N TYR A 349 -27.78 -1.86 -1.12
CA TYR A 349 -28.89 -1.79 -0.15
C TYR A 349 -28.35 -1.61 1.29
N LEU A 350 -27.34 -2.37 1.68
CA LEU A 350 -26.75 -2.30 3.02
C LEU A 350 -26.22 -0.88 3.33
N TYR A 351 -25.52 -0.27 2.38
CA TYR A 351 -24.97 1.08 2.56
C TYR A 351 -26.02 2.18 2.48
N ALA A 352 -27.05 2.02 1.65
CA ALA A 352 -28.12 3.00 1.52
C ALA A 352 -29.14 2.94 2.66
N SER A 353 -29.34 1.78 3.30
CA SER A 353 -30.28 1.62 4.42
C SER A 353 -29.86 2.37 5.68
N SER A 354 -28.60 2.65 5.85
CA SER A 354 -28.06 3.42 6.98
C SER A 354 -28.18 4.94 6.80
N SER A 355 -28.60 5.42 5.61
CA SER A 355 -28.70 6.85 5.26
C SER A 355 -30.13 7.32 5.38
N HIS A 356 -30.42 8.21 6.33
CA HIS A 356 -31.77 8.74 6.57
C HIS A 356 -32.32 9.47 5.33
N GLY A 357 -33.35 8.88 4.68
CA GLY A 357 -34.26 9.55 3.76
C GLY A 357 -33.92 9.62 2.26
N LEU A 358 -32.70 9.21 1.80
CA LEU A 358 -32.29 9.30 0.38
C LEU A 358 -31.99 7.94 -0.25
N ASN A 359 -32.71 6.91 0.14
CA ASN A 359 -32.33 5.50 -0.05
C ASN A 359 -32.30 5.02 -1.51
N ALA A 360 -33.22 5.48 -2.37
CA ALA A 360 -33.33 4.98 -3.75
C ALA A 360 -32.28 5.64 -4.67
N GLU A 361 -32.24 6.97 -4.70
CA GLU A 361 -31.30 7.72 -5.54
C GLU A 361 -29.84 7.40 -5.21
N PHE A 362 -29.48 7.40 -3.92
CA PHE A 362 -28.12 7.08 -3.48
C PHE A 362 -27.72 5.65 -3.86
N ARG A 363 -28.64 4.68 -3.74
CA ARG A 363 -28.42 3.30 -4.16
C ARG A 363 -28.14 3.18 -5.65
N ASP A 364 -28.91 3.92 -6.48
CA ASP A 364 -28.72 3.90 -7.93
C ASP A 364 -27.40 4.54 -8.35
N ILE A 365 -26.98 5.62 -7.69
CA ILE A 365 -25.65 6.22 -7.90
C ILE A 365 -24.55 5.22 -7.54
N ILE A 366 -24.65 4.53 -6.39
CA ILE A 366 -23.67 3.49 -6.00
C ILE A 366 -23.61 2.39 -7.06
N ARG A 367 -24.77 1.86 -7.51
CA ARG A 367 -24.83 0.81 -8.53
C ARG A 367 -24.16 1.22 -9.83
N ASN A 368 -24.47 2.41 -10.32
CA ASN A 368 -23.97 2.92 -11.59
C ASN A 368 -22.46 3.08 -11.54
N ILE A 369 -21.93 3.73 -10.51
CA ILE A 369 -20.46 3.89 -10.33
C ILE A 369 -19.80 2.52 -10.15
N PHE A 370 -20.36 1.65 -9.32
CA PHE A 370 -19.76 0.37 -8.96
C PHE A 370 -19.63 -0.60 -10.13
N ARG A 371 -20.64 -0.66 -11.02
CA ARG A 371 -20.58 -1.53 -12.20
C ARG A 371 -19.35 -1.25 -13.06
N TYR A 372 -19.12 0.03 -13.37
CA TYR A 372 -17.96 0.44 -14.14
C TYR A 372 -16.66 0.27 -13.35
N ASP A 373 -16.63 0.68 -12.07
CA ASP A 373 -15.43 0.58 -11.25
C ASP A 373 -15.00 -0.88 -11.02
N ALA A 374 -15.92 -1.80 -10.79
CA ALA A 374 -15.62 -3.21 -10.62
C ALA A 374 -14.97 -3.82 -11.87
N LEU A 375 -15.51 -3.54 -13.06
CA LEU A 375 -14.96 -4.00 -14.34
C LEU A 375 -13.54 -3.49 -14.58
N GLY A 376 -13.29 -2.22 -14.27
CA GLY A 376 -11.97 -1.59 -14.47
C GLY A 376 -10.98 -1.86 -13.36
N THR A 377 -11.45 -1.98 -12.11
CA THR A 377 -10.53 -2.03 -10.95
C THR A 377 -10.11 -3.45 -10.61
N ILE A 378 -10.96 -4.45 -10.72
CA ILE A 378 -10.66 -5.77 -10.16
C ILE A 378 -9.71 -6.56 -11.06
N VAL A 379 -10.07 -6.80 -12.33
CA VAL A 379 -9.24 -7.57 -13.27
C VAL A 379 -8.10 -6.72 -13.86
N PRO A 380 -8.34 -5.53 -14.43
CA PRO A 380 -7.27 -4.72 -15.00
C PRO A 380 -6.21 -4.32 -13.96
N TRP A 381 -6.61 -4.03 -12.72
CA TRP A 381 -5.64 -3.78 -11.65
C TRP A 381 -4.75 -4.98 -11.36
N GLY A 382 -5.30 -6.21 -11.36
CA GLY A 382 -4.53 -7.44 -11.17
C GLY A 382 -3.45 -7.63 -12.23
N ILE A 383 -3.76 -7.32 -13.48
CA ILE A 383 -2.79 -7.30 -14.58
C ILE A 383 -1.69 -6.27 -14.30
N GLY A 384 -2.07 -5.02 -14.01
CA GLY A 384 -1.14 -3.94 -13.68
C GLY A 384 -0.27 -4.26 -12.46
N ALA A 385 -0.86 -4.81 -11.40
CA ALA A 385 -0.14 -5.21 -10.19
C ALA A 385 0.91 -6.29 -10.45
N SER A 386 0.61 -7.25 -11.32
CA SER A 386 1.56 -8.30 -11.71
C SER A 386 2.75 -7.73 -12.48
N VAL A 387 2.48 -6.84 -13.43
CA VAL A 387 3.54 -6.13 -14.18
C VAL A 387 4.38 -5.28 -13.23
N MET A 388 3.74 -4.54 -12.34
CA MET A 388 4.46 -3.73 -11.34
C MET A 388 5.29 -4.60 -10.40
N ALA A 389 4.82 -5.80 -10.00
CA ALA A 389 5.62 -6.73 -9.20
C ALA A 389 6.94 -7.08 -9.88
N PHE A 390 6.92 -7.34 -11.19
CA PHE A 390 8.12 -7.61 -11.97
C PHE A 390 9.04 -6.38 -12.08
N MET A 391 8.48 -5.22 -12.40
CA MET A 391 9.25 -3.96 -12.48
C MET A 391 9.86 -3.57 -11.13
N TYR A 392 9.14 -3.78 -10.01
CA TYR A 392 9.68 -3.60 -8.66
C TYR A 392 10.86 -4.55 -8.43
N GLY A 393 10.67 -5.83 -8.74
CA GLY A 393 11.72 -6.83 -8.61
C GLY A 393 12.99 -6.49 -9.38
N LEU A 394 12.84 -5.90 -10.58
CA LEU A 394 13.95 -5.38 -11.41
C LEU A 394 14.52 -4.03 -10.90
N GLY A 395 13.93 -3.41 -9.89
CA GLY A 395 14.34 -2.07 -9.43
C GLY A 395 13.99 -0.93 -10.38
N LYS A 396 13.09 -1.14 -11.38
CA LYS A 396 12.69 -0.14 -12.39
C LYS A 396 11.64 0.84 -11.85
N THR A 397 11.85 1.40 -10.66
CA THR A 397 10.87 2.25 -9.94
C THR A 397 10.53 3.55 -10.66
N ARG A 398 11.42 4.10 -11.50
CA ARG A 398 11.13 5.27 -12.32
C ARG A 398 10.03 5.00 -13.35
N LYS A 399 10.00 3.80 -13.96
CA LYS A 399 8.93 3.42 -14.90
C LYS A 399 7.60 3.24 -14.18
N ILE A 400 7.62 2.71 -12.96
CA ILE A 400 6.44 2.59 -12.13
C ILE A 400 5.89 3.96 -11.77
N LEU A 401 6.76 4.91 -11.37
CA LEU A 401 6.35 6.29 -11.16
C LEU A 401 5.68 6.86 -12.41
N PHE A 402 6.27 6.69 -13.59
CA PHE A 402 5.70 7.16 -14.85
C PHE A 402 4.30 6.56 -15.11
N ILE A 403 4.14 5.23 -14.96
CA ILE A 403 2.84 4.56 -15.13
C ILE A 403 1.80 5.14 -14.17
N ASN A 404 2.16 5.33 -12.89
CA ASN A 404 1.23 5.82 -11.88
C ASN A 404 0.92 7.31 -12.01
N VAL A 405 1.85 8.12 -12.52
CA VAL A 405 1.60 9.52 -12.90
C VAL A 405 0.62 9.59 -14.08
N CYS A 406 0.83 8.78 -15.13
CA CYS A 406 -0.12 8.70 -16.24
C CYS A 406 -1.51 8.24 -15.76
N ARG A 407 -1.57 7.22 -14.90
CA ARG A 407 -2.82 6.72 -14.32
C ARG A 407 -3.59 7.81 -13.59
N LEU A 408 -2.89 8.68 -12.85
CA LEU A 408 -3.51 9.72 -12.04
C LEU A 408 -3.90 10.94 -12.89
N PHE A 409 -2.95 11.50 -13.60
CA PHE A 409 -3.14 12.78 -14.29
C PHE A 409 -3.83 12.61 -15.65
N LEU A 410 -3.40 11.65 -16.48
CA LEU A 410 -3.97 11.47 -17.81
C LEU A 410 -5.26 10.65 -17.78
N PHE A 411 -5.23 9.48 -17.12
CA PHE A 411 -6.33 8.53 -17.19
C PHE A 411 -7.41 8.75 -16.12
N ARG A 412 -7.18 9.63 -15.15
CA ARG A 412 -8.18 9.95 -14.13
C ARG A 412 -8.58 11.41 -14.14
N ILE A 413 -7.66 12.33 -13.85
CA ILE A 413 -7.99 13.77 -13.71
C ILE A 413 -8.40 14.36 -15.06
N LEU A 414 -7.56 14.20 -16.09
CA LEU A 414 -7.83 14.76 -17.42
C LEU A 414 -9.10 14.16 -18.03
N LEU A 415 -9.28 12.82 -17.93
CA LEU A 415 -10.45 12.16 -18.48
C LEU A 415 -11.73 12.59 -17.75
N LEU A 416 -11.70 12.74 -16.43
CA LEU A 416 -12.83 13.23 -15.66
C LEU A 416 -13.17 14.67 -16.05
N TRP A 417 -12.15 15.52 -16.23
CA TRP A 417 -12.34 16.89 -16.70
C TRP A 417 -12.98 16.95 -18.10
N ILE A 418 -12.52 16.10 -19.03
CA ILE A 418 -13.09 16.00 -20.38
C ILE A 418 -14.58 15.59 -20.29
N LEU A 419 -14.90 14.55 -19.53
CA LEU A 419 -16.29 14.10 -19.41
C LEU A 419 -17.17 15.16 -18.73
N GLN A 420 -16.66 15.88 -17.74
CA GLN A 420 -17.39 16.98 -17.10
C GLN A 420 -17.68 18.14 -18.05
N ARG A 421 -16.74 18.44 -18.97
CA ARG A 421 -16.85 19.61 -19.84
C ARG A 421 -17.64 19.34 -21.12
N PHE A 422 -17.56 18.13 -21.66
CA PHE A 422 -18.04 17.81 -22.99
C PHE A 422 -19.21 16.79 -23.01
N THR A 423 -19.65 16.30 -21.85
CA THR A 423 -20.77 15.34 -21.78
C THR A 423 -21.74 15.70 -20.67
N SER A 424 -22.98 15.17 -20.76
CA SER A 424 -24.05 15.32 -19.76
C SER A 424 -24.28 14.04 -18.94
N LEU A 425 -23.26 13.16 -18.83
CA LEU A 425 -23.37 11.82 -18.22
C LEU A 425 -23.60 11.84 -16.69
N GLY A 426 -23.52 13.01 -16.03
CA GLY A 426 -23.71 13.10 -14.58
C GLY A 426 -22.72 12.23 -13.78
N SER A 427 -23.22 11.60 -12.70
CA SER A 427 -22.40 10.75 -11.79
C SER A 427 -21.81 9.50 -12.46
N GLU A 428 -22.39 9.04 -13.58
CA GLU A 428 -21.86 7.90 -14.34
C GLU A 428 -20.46 8.17 -14.90
N SER A 429 -20.13 9.43 -15.20
CA SER A 429 -18.78 9.87 -15.61
C SER A 429 -17.71 9.38 -14.65
N VAL A 430 -18.00 9.37 -13.34
CA VAL A 430 -17.08 8.92 -12.31
C VAL A 430 -16.78 7.44 -12.46
N GLY A 431 -17.80 6.61 -12.65
CA GLY A 431 -17.67 5.18 -12.88
C GLY A 431 -16.86 4.87 -14.14
N ILE A 432 -17.19 5.53 -15.25
CA ILE A 432 -16.49 5.37 -16.54
C ILE A 432 -15.00 5.72 -16.39
N VAL A 433 -14.67 6.82 -15.71
CA VAL A 433 -13.28 7.20 -15.44
C VAL A 433 -12.56 6.17 -14.58
N MET A 434 -13.24 5.60 -13.57
CA MET A 434 -12.66 4.54 -12.74
C MET A 434 -12.34 3.29 -13.56
N MET A 435 -13.23 2.89 -14.46
CA MET A 435 -13.00 1.78 -15.39
C MET A 435 -11.84 2.09 -16.35
N ALA A 436 -11.89 3.21 -17.02
CA ALA A 436 -10.89 3.60 -18.03
C ALA A 436 -9.49 3.75 -17.42
N ARG A 437 -9.38 4.38 -16.26
CA ARG A 437 -8.11 4.61 -15.54
C ARG A 437 -7.29 3.35 -15.38
N ASN A 438 -7.88 2.28 -14.83
CA ASN A 438 -7.14 1.05 -14.55
C ASN A 438 -6.97 0.19 -15.81
N SER A 439 -7.95 0.17 -16.71
CA SER A 439 -7.84 -0.52 -18.00
C SER A 439 -6.71 0.06 -18.87
N LEU A 440 -6.66 1.38 -19.00
CA LEU A 440 -5.58 2.07 -19.74
C LEU A 440 -4.23 1.90 -19.04
N THR A 441 -4.21 1.88 -17.70
CA THR A 441 -2.99 1.59 -16.94
C THR A 441 -2.50 0.17 -17.19
N ALA A 442 -3.39 -0.82 -17.22
CA ALA A 442 -3.04 -2.20 -17.55
C ALA A 442 -2.43 -2.32 -18.94
N VAL A 443 -3.06 -1.67 -19.94
CA VAL A 443 -2.54 -1.66 -21.33
C VAL A 443 -1.15 -1.00 -21.38
N LEU A 444 -0.98 0.19 -20.79
CA LEU A 444 0.32 0.88 -20.74
C LEU A 444 1.38 0.03 -20.05
N SER A 445 1.02 -0.60 -18.92
CA SER A 445 1.92 -1.49 -18.18
C SER A 445 2.34 -2.69 -19.01
N CYS A 446 1.39 -3.33 -19.73
CA CYS A 446 1.68 -4.46 -20.64
C CYS A 446 2.60 -4.04 -21.78
N ILE A 447 2.39 -2.89 -22.40
CA ILE A 447 3.27 -2.39 -23.45
C ILE A 447 4.69 -2.21 -22.90
N LEU A 448 4.86 -1.54 -21.77
CA LEU A 448 6.17 -1.29 -21.18
C LEU A 448 6.87 -2.57 -20.73
N VAL A 449 6.13 -3.54 -20.17
CA VAL A 449 6.74 -4.79 -19.71
C VAL A 449 7.23 -5.66 -20.85
N ILE A 450 6.58 -5.63 -22.02
CA ILE A 450 7.05 -6.36 -23.22
C ILE A 450 8.45 -5.88 -23.63
N PHE A 451 8.67 -4.56 -23.64
CA PHE A 451 9.99 -3.99 -23.90
C PHE A 451 11.00 -4.38 -22.80
N ASP A 452 10.56 -4.36 -21.54
CA ASP A 452 11.42 -4.73 -20.41
C ASP A 452 11.79 -6.22 -20.44
N ILE A 453 10.88 -7.11 -20.78
CA ILE A 453 11.15 -8.55 -20.92
C ILE A 453 12.13 -8.79 -22.07
N ARG A 454 11.95 -8.14 -23.21
CA ARG A 454 12.88 -8.28 -24.34
C ARG A 454 14.30 -7.84 -23.98
N SER A 455 14.45 -6.68 -23.32
CA SER A 455 15.76 -6.21 -22.83
C SER A 455 16.35 -7.18 -21.81
N PHE A 456 15.53 -7.59 -20.84
CA PHE A 456 15.91 -8.51 -19.77
C PHE A 456 16.38 -9.88 -20.30
N CYS A 457 15.67 -10.45 -21.28
CA CYS A 457 16.05 -11.71 -21.91
C CYS A 457 17.36 -11.58 -22.67
N ARG A 458 17.57 -10.46 -23.37
CA ARG A 458 18.83 -10.20 -24.09
C ARG A 458 20.01 -10.05 -23.13
N GLU A 459 19.86 -9.26 -22.09
CA GLU A 459 20.88 -9.01 -21.07
C GLU A 459 21.29 -10.28 -20.31
N ASN A 460 20.36 -11.22 -20.14
CA ASN A 460 20.58 -12.46 -19.39
C ASN A 460 20.77 -13.70 -20.28
N HIS A 461 20.90 -13.53 -21.60
CA HIS A 461 21.09 -14.62 -22.58
C HIS A 461 20.06 -15.74 -22.49
N LEU A 462 18.79 -15.38 -22.20
CA LEU A 462 17.70 -16.36 -22.12
C LEU A 462 17.23 -16.75 -23.50
N THR A 463 16.99 -18.05 -23.71
CA THR A 463 16.49 -18.58 -25.00
C THR A 463 15.09 -18.05 -25.32
N SER A 464 14.76 -17.91 -26.62
CA SER A 464 13.49 -17.31 -27.07
C SER A 464 12.26 -18.04 -26.53
N GLY A 465 12.30 -19.35 -26.32
CA GLY A 465 11.22 -20.13 -25.72
C GLY A 465 10.91 -19.76 -24.27
N LYS A 466 11.91 -19.37 -23.47
CA LYS A 466 11.69 -18.92 -22.08
C LYS A 466 11.15 -17.49 -22.01
N CYS A 467 11.27 -16.71 -23.08
CA CYS A 467 10.85 -15.31 -23.16
C CYS A 467 9.43 -15.12 -23.67
N ARG A 468 8.77 -16.15 -24.24
CA ARG A 468 7.38 -16.05 -24.66
C ARG A 468 6.41 -16.11 -23.47
N ILE A 469 5.43 -15.21 -23.47
CA ILE A 469 4.37 -15.14 -22.44
C ILE A 469 3.27 -16.18 -22.74
N SER A 470 3.25 -16.77 -23.96
CA SER A 470 2.09 -17.46 -24.55
C SER A 470 2.28 -18.94 -24.91
N ASP A 471 3.15 -19.67 -24.24
CA ASP A 471 3.34 -21.11 -24.57
C ASP A 471 3.07 -22.01 -23.34
N GLU A 472 1.90 -21.83 -22.67
CA GLU A 472 1.26 -22.86 -21.82
C GLU A 472 -0.25 -22.62 -21.71
#